data_3929383c522702752e2df9f49aefc8b9
#
_entry.id   3929383c522702752e2df9f49aefc8b9
#
_cell.length_a   1.000
_cell.length_b   1.000
_cell.length_c   1.000
_cell.angle_alpha   90.00
_cell.angle_beta   90.00
_cell.angle_gamma   90.00
#
_symmetry.space_group_name_H-M   'P 1'
#
loop_
_entity.id
_entity.type
_entity.pdbx_description
1 polymer ?
#
loop_
_entity_poly.entity_id
_entity_poly.type
_entity_poly.pdbx_seq_one_letter_code
_entity_poly.pdbx_strand_id
1 'polypeptide(L)'
;MKRALFILAVLSIALGAIAATALSREVRGVLQNALTSERETVARYELFARKADEEGYRGAAALFRAQAQAERTHAERFAGLLRANEIPLPPEQTFTPNVGTTAENLRTAAAAERAERDGAYRDAIETCNLHGAADIAKVFDQTRDSEVEHANLCATAARDLESMKEPKEFYVCGKCGYTTDVRLPFCPACQHKKAPAAVE
;
A
#
# COMPACT_ATOMS: atom_id res chain seq x y z
N MET A 1 43.58 -65.55 -9.74
CA MET A 1 43.55 -64.13 -9.44
C MET A 1 42.36 -63.51 -10.17
N LYS A 2 41.24 -63.29 -9.49
CA LYS A 2 40.00 -62.72 -10.06
C LYS A 2 40.01 -61.24 -9.77
N ARG A 3 40.10 -60.39 -10.81
CA ARG A 3 39.94 -58.90 -10.67
C ARG A 3 38.48 -58.57 -10.67
N ALA A 4 37.98 -58.00 -9.53
CA ALA A 4 36.64 -57.42 -9.42
C ALA A 4 36.67 -56.02 -9.99
N LEU A 5 35.84 -55.79 -11.00
CA LEU A 5 35.58 -54.43 -11.57
C LEU A 5 34.52 -53.76 -10.77
N PHE A 6 34.87 -52.71 -10.03
CA PHE A 6 33.86 -51.81 -9.37
C PHE A 6 33.40 -50.80 -10.40
N ILE A 7 32.14 -50.87 -10.78
CA ILE A 7 31.47 -49.86 -11.59
C ILE A 7 30.90 -48.80 -10.60
N LEU A 8 31.50 -47.61 -10.59
CA LEU A 8 30.99 -46.47 -9.87
C LEU A 8 29.85 -45.87 -10.71
N ALA A 9 28.62 -46.08 -10.28
CA ALA A 9 27.46 -45.37 -10.85
C ALA A 9 27.42 -43.93 -10.32
N VAL A 10 27.78 -42.97 -11.15
CA VAL A 10 27.61 -41.53 -10.85
C VAL A 10 26.16 -41.18 -11.05
N LEU A 11 25.44 -40.99 -9.95
CA LEU A 11 24.06 -40.53 -9.95
C LEU A 11 24.07 -39.01 -10.17
N SER A 12 23.85 -38.55 -11.40
CA SER A 12 23.69 -37.15 -11.74
C SER A 12 22.31 -36.67 -11.25
N ILE A 13 22.30 -36.02 -10.11
CA ILE A 13 21.11 -35.28 -9.66
C ILE A 13 21.02 -34.04 -10.53
N ALA A 14 20.13 -34.06 -11.52
CA ALA A 14 19.73 -32.87 -12.26
C ALA A 14 18.91 -31.98 -11.30
N LEU A 15 19.55 -30.96 -10.73
CA LEU A 15 18.84 -29.85 -10.07
C LEU A 15 18.06 -29.14 -11.18
N GLY A 16 16.79 -29.49 -11.34
CA GLY A 16 15.85 -28.70 -12.14
C GLY A 16 15.71 -27.33 -11.50
N ALA A 17 16.34 -26.31 -12.06
CA ALA A 17 16.03 -24.94 -11.77
C ALA A 17 14.56 -24.73 -12.16
N ILE A 18 13.67 -24.60 -11.17
CA ILE A 18 12.31 -24.12 -11.40
C ILE A 18 12.50 -22.67 -11.84
N ALA A 19 12.44 -22.44 -13.15
CA ALA A 19 12.39 -21.09 -13.69
C ALA A 19 11.18 -20.42 -13.10
N ALA A 20 11.38 -19.35 -12.30
CA ALA A 20 10.28 -18.53 -11.83
C ALA A 20 9.51 -18.06 -13.07
N THR A 21 8.25 -18.45 -13.18
CA THR A 21 7.41 -18.04 -14.30
C THR A 21 7.26 -16.51 -14.22
N ALA A 22 7.70 -15.83 -15.30
CA ALA A 22 7.56 -14.37 -15.38
C ALA A 22 6.09 -13.97 -15.19
N LEU A 23 5.85 -12.92 -14.43
CA LEU A 23 4.49 -12.40 -14.22
C LEU A 23 3.81 -12.06 -15.56
N SER A 24 2.52 -12.35 -15.65
CA SER A 24 1.72 -11.99 -16.83
C SER A 24 1.73 -10.47 -17.08
N ARG A 25 1.37 -10.07 -18.29
CA ARG A 25 1.25 -8.66 -18.64
C ARG A 25 0.22 -7.94 -17.77
N GLU A 26 -0.87 -8.63 -17.47
CA GLU A 26 -1.99 -8.14 -16.66
C GLU A 26 -1.55 -7.87 -15.23
N VAL A 27 -0.86 -8.81 -14.58
CA VAL A 27 -0.34 -8.65 -13.21
C VAL A 27 0.71 -7.53 -13.16
N ARG A 28 1.59 -7.43 -14.16
CA ARG A 28 2.52 -6.30 -14.26
C ARG A 28 1.80 -4.97 -14.36
N GLY A 29 0.75 -4.92 -15.17
CA GLY A 29 -0.07 -3.71 -15.38
C GLY A 29 -0.74 -3.24 -14.08
N VAL A 30 -1.38 -4.12 -13.32
CA VAL A 30 -2.03 -3.74 -12.05
C VAL A 30 -1.02 -3.28 -11.01
N LEU A 31 0.18 -3.88 -10.94
CA LEU A 31 1.24 -3.43 -10.03
C LEU A 31 1.77 -2.03 -10.40
N GLN A 32 2.01 -1.76 -11.68
CA GLN A 32 2.49 -0.46 -12.14
C GLN A 32 1.45 0.63 -11.94
N ASN A 33 0.18 0.33 -12.19
CA ASN A 33 -0.93 1.27 -11.97
C ASN A 33 -1.09 1.58 -10.46
N ALA A 34 -1.04 0.56 -9.61
CA ALA A 34 -1.11 0.76 -8.18
C ALA A 34 0.04 1.65 -7.68
N LEU A 35 1.29 1.36 -8.06
CA LEU A 35 2.43 2.22 -7.68
C LEU A 35 2.24 3.67 -8.12
N THR A 36 1.68 3.91 -9.31
CA THR A 36 1.43 5.25 -9.82
C THR A 36 0.34 5.94 -8.99
N SER A 37 -0.79 5.25 -8.71
CA SER A 37 -1.89 5.77 -7.89
C SER A 37 -1.42 6.18 -6.50
N GLU A 38 -0.64 5.31 -5.82
CA GLU A 38 -0.13 5.61 -4.49
C GLU A 38 0.78 6.84 -4.45
N ARG A 39 1.67 6.99 -5.44
CA ARG A 39 2.52 8.18 -5.56
C ARG A 39 1.71 9.46 -5.74
N GLU A 40 0.64 9.41 -6.53
CA GLU A 40 -0.27 10.54 -6.74
C GLU A 40 -1.05 10.85 -5.45
N THR A 41 -1.47 9.82 -4.71
CA THR A 41 -2.19 9.98 -3.44
C THR A 41 -1.27 10.56 -2.36
N VAL A 42 0.00 10.16 -2.30
CA VAL A 42 1.01 10.83 -1.43
C VAL A 42 1.07 12.33 -1.72
N ALA A 43 1.25 12.71 -2.99
CA ALA A 43 1.34 14.13 -3.38
C ALA A 43 0.06 14.90 -3.05
N ARG A 44 -1.10 14.27 -3.22
CA ARG A 44 -2.41 14.83 -2.87
C ARG A 44 -2.52 15.09 -1.37
N TYR A 45 -2.20 14.12 -0.54
CA TYR A 45 -2.34 14.26 0.92
C TYR A 45 -1.34 15.22 1.54
N GLU A 46 -0.14 15.36 0.98
CA GLU A 46 0.79 16.40 1.37
C GLU A 46 0.24 17.82 1.12
N LEU A 47 -0.47 18.01 -0.01
CA LEU A 47 -1.12 19.28 -0.32
C LEU A 47 -2.34 19.52 0.58
N PHE A 48 -3.13 18.49 0.83
CA PHE A 48 -4.28 18.57 1.72
C PHE A 48 -3.86 18.86 3.17
N ALA A 49 -2.75 18.29 3.63
CA ALA A 49 -2.19 18.61 4.95
C ALA A 49 -1.80 20.08 5.09
N ARG A 50 -1.07 20.62 4.08
CA ARG A 50 -0.73 22.06 4.05
C ARG A 50 -1.99 22.94 4.09
N LYS A 51 -3.02 22.60 3.29
CA LYS A 51 -4.27 23.34 3.26
C LYS A 51 -5.00 23.31 4.61
N ALA A 52 -4.98 22.18 5.28
CA ALA A 52 -5.58 22.02 6.61
C ALA A 52 -4.85 22.86 7.67
N ASP A 53 -3.51 22.94 7.61
CA ASP A 53 -2.72 23.83 8.46
C ASP A 53 -3.07 25.31 8.22
N GLU A 54 -3.15 25.73 6.94
CA GLU A 54 -3.53 27.11 6.57
C GLU A 54 -4.91 27.50 7.11
N GLU A 55 -5.84 26.56 7.15
CA GLU A 55 -7.20 26.76 7.65
C GLU A 55 -7.35 26.54 9.17
N GLY A 56 -6.26 26.17 9.86
CA GLY A 56 -6.22 25.98 11.31
C GLY A 56 -6.76 24.61 11.79
N TYR A 57 -6.94 23.64 10.91
CA TYR A 57 -7.40 22.28 11.25
C TYR A 57 -6.21 21.34 11.50
N ARG A 58 -5.52 21.55 12.63
CA ARG A 58 -4.27 20.81 12.97
C ARG A 58 -4.46 19.30 13.04
N GLY A 59 -5.60 18.83 13.54
CA GLY A 59 -5.92 17.40 13.55
C GLY A 59 -6.14 16.82 12.17
N ALA A 60 -6.77 17.58 11.24
CA ALA A 60 -6.91 17.16 9.84
C ALA A 60 -5.57 17.15 9.11
N ALA A 61 -4.70 18.13 9.38
CA ALA A 61 -3.35 18.15 8.84
C ALA A 61 -2.54 16.93 9.31
N ALA A 62 -2.63 16.58 10.60
CA ALA A 62 -1.99 15.36 11.14
C ALA A 62 -2.56 14.09 10.48
N LEU A 63 -3.87 13.99 10.27
CA LEU A 63 -4.49 12.86 9.57
C LEU A 63 -3.94 12.72 8.15
N PHE A 64 -3.92 13.81 7.38
CA PHE A 64 -3.40 13.77 6.00
C PHE A 64 -1.91 13.42 5.95
N ARG A 65 -1.07 13.88 6.91
CA ARG A 65 0.32 13.46 7.00
C ARG A 65 0.44 11.97 7.29
N ALA A 66 -0.36 11.45 8.22
CA ALA A 66 -0.38 10.03 8.55
C ALA A 66 -0.77 9.18 7.32
N GLN A 67 -1.83 9.59 6.61
CA GLN A 67 -2.22 8.90 5.38
C GLN A 67 -1.15 9.03 4.29
N ALA A 68 -0.56 10.20 4.06
CA ALA A 68 0.57 10.32 3.13
C ALA A 68 1.72 9.36 3.47
N GLN A 69 2.01 9.13 4.76
CA GLN A 69 3.00 8.14 5.19
C GLN A 69 2.54 6.71 4.93
N ALA A 70 1.26 6.42 5.09
CA ALA A 70 0.67 5.11 4.77
C ALA A 70 0.78 4.81 3.26
N GLU A 71 0.42 5.78 2.41
CA GLU A 71 0.53 5.62 0.94
C GLU A 71 1.98 5.48 0.47
N ARG A 72 2.95 6.12 1.13
CA ARG A 72 4.37 5.82 0.88
C ARG A 72 4.71 4.36 1.18
N THR A 73 4.13 3.80 2.25
CA THR A 73 4.32 2.38 2.59
C THR A 73 3.70 1.48 1.52
N HIS A 74 2.52 1.81 1.01
CA HIS A 74 1.88 1.09 -0.11
C HIS A 74 2.74 1.17 -1.38
N ALA A 75 3.15 2.37 -1.77
CA ALA A 75 4.02 2.60 -2.94
C ALA A 75 5.32 1.78 -2.86
N GLU A 76 6.00 1.77 -1.71
CA GLU A 76 7.22 0.99 -1.52
C GLU A 76 6.98 -0.52 -1.59
N ARG A 77 5.84 -1.02 -1.12
CA ARG A 77 5.46 -2.43 -1.26
C ARG A 77 5.28 -2.81 -2.74
N PHE A 78 4.53 -2.01 -3.51
CA PHE A 78 4.33 -2.28 -4.95
C PHE A 78 5.64 -2.12 -5.74
N ALA A 79 6.45 -1.11 -5.43
CA ALA A 79 7.77 -0.95 -6.02
C ALA A 79 8.71 -2.13 -5.69
N GLY A 80 8.65 -2.64 -4.46
CA GLY A 80 9.38 -3.83 -4.03
C GLY A 80 9.00 -5.07 -4.84
N LEU A 81 7.70 -5.29 -5.08
CA LEU A 81 7.21 -6.39 -5.90
C LEU A 81 7.66 -6.27 -7.36
N LEU A 82 7.61 -5.07 -7.94
CA LEU A 82 8.10 -4.82 -9.29
C LEU A 82 9.60 -5.11 -9.40
N ARG A 83 10.43 -4.60 -8.47
CA ARG A 83 11.88 -4.86 -8.44
C ARG A 83 12.20 -6.34 -8.27
N ALA A 84 11.50 -7.04 -7.36
CA ALA A 84 11.71 -8.47 -7.10
C ALA A 84 11.40 -9.36 -8.33
N ASN A 85 10.58 -8.87 -9.25
CA ASN A 85 10.22 -9.53 -10.51
C ASN A 85 10.93 -8.93 -11.73
N GLU A 86 11.96 -8.09 -11.53
CA GLU A 86 12.74 -7.43 -12.58
C GLU A 86 11.88 -6.59 -13.56
N ILE A 87 10.77 -6.04 -13.06
CA ILE A 87 9.86 -5.20 -13.83
C ILE A 87 10.26 -3.73 -13.63
N PRO A 88 10.43 -2.95 -14.72
CA PRO A 88 10.71 -1.53 -14.61
C PRO A 88 9.61 -0.78 -13.86
N LEU A 89 10.03 0.11 -12.96
CA LEU A 89 9.10 1.02 -12.29
C LEU A 89 8.53 2.01 -13.30
N PRO A 90 7.24 2.37 -13.19
CA PRO A 90 6.70 3.47 -13.99
C PRO A 90 7.46 4.76 -13.68
N PRO A 91 7.64 5.63 -14.68
CA PRO A 91 8.28 6.93 -14.46
C PRO A 91 7.47 7.76 -13.47
N GLU A 92 8.16 8.57 -12.69
CA GLU A 92 7.48 9.57 -11.87
C GLU A 92 6.85 10.62 -12.78
N GLN A 93 5.58 10.89 -12.55
CA GLN A 93 4.81 11.87 -13.29
C GLN A 93 4.55 13.10 -12.42
N THR A 94 4.55 14.27 -13.03
CA THR A 94 4.08 15.46 -12.33
C THR A 94 2.57 15.34 -12.16
N PHE A 95 2.14 15.30 -10.91
CA PHE A 95 0.73 15.24 -10.54
C PHE A 95 0.35 16.53 -9.79
N THR A 96 -0.70 17.19 -10.25
CA THR A 96 -1.22 18.41 -9.62
C THR A 96 -2.67 18.15 -9.20
N PRO A 97 -2.91 17.77 -7.95
CA PRO A 97 -4.27 17.53 -7.47
C PRO A 97 -5.07 18.83 -7.35
N ASN A 98 -6.38 18.72 -7.51
CA ASN A 98 -7.27 19.80 -7.12
C ASN A 98 -7.31 19.87 -5.58
N VAL A 99 -7.06 21.07 -5.03
CA VAL A 99 -7.07 21.33 -3.59
C VAL A 99 -8.21 22.28 -3.28
N GLY A 100 -9.21 21.78 -2.57
CA GLY A 100 -10.34 22.54 -2.04
C GLY A 100 -10.11 22.98 -0.59
N THR A 101 -11.19 23.29 0.10
CA THR A 101 -11.19 23.48 1.57
C THR A 101 -10.87 22.18 2.29
N THR A 102 -10.46 22.26 3.55
CA THR A 102 -10.20 21.06 4.38
C THR A 102 -11.39 20.10 4.39
N ALA A 103 -12.61 20.63 4.51
CA ALA A 103 -13.83 19.82 4.47
C ALA A 103 -14.04 19.10 3.13
N GLU A 104 -13.78 19.77 2.02
CA GLU A 104 -13.86 19.17 0.68
C GLU A 104 -12.77 18.13 0.47
N ASN A 105 -11.55 18.42 0.90
CA ASN A 105 -10.40 17.51 0.80
C ASN A 105 -10.64 16.22 1.60
N LEU A 106 -11.19 16.29 2.81
CA LEU A 106 -11.56 15.12 3.61
C LEU A 106 -12.62 14.24 2.93
N ARG A 107 -13.63 14.87 2.31
CA ARG A 107 -14.67 14.13 1.56
C ARG A 107 -14.08 13.49 0.30
N THR A 108 -13.23 14.22 -0.40
CA THR A 108 -12.52 13.74 -1.59
C THR A 108 -11.63 12.54 -1.26
N ALA A 109 -10.86 12.64 -0.17
CA ALA A 109 -10.03 11.54 0.32
C ALA A 109 -10.91 10.32 0.65
N ALA A 110 -11.94 10.47 1.49
CA ALA A 110 -12.83 9.37 1.84
C ALA A 110 -13.50 8.70 0.63
N ALA A 111 -13.79 9.45 -0.42
CA ALA A 111 -14.36 8.91 -1.66
C ALA A 111 -13.32 8.17 -2.49
N ALA A 112 -12.09 8.69 -2.57
CA ALA A 112 -10.98 8.07 -3.30
C ALA A 112 -10.60 6.72 -2.69
N GLU A 113 -10.42 6.64 -1.36
CA GLU A 113 -10.11 5.39 -0.66
C GLU A 113 -11.18 4.31 -0.87
N ARG A 114 -12.47 4.71 -0.85
CA ARG A 114 -13.55 3.77 -1.17
C ARG A 114 -13.49 3.27 -2.61
N ALA A 115 -13.16 4.14 -3.57
CA ALA A 115 -13.05 3.77 -4.97
C ALA A 115 -11.88 2.82 -5.21
N GLU A 116 -10.74 3.03 -4.54
CA GLU A 116 -9.60 2.11 -4.59
C GLU A 116 -9.95 0.76 -3.97
N ARG A 117 -10.49 0.75 -2.77
CA ARG A 117 -10.92 -0.45 -2.05
C ARG A 117 -11.92 -1.30 -2.85
N ASP A 118 -12.99 -0.67 -3.36
CA ASP A 118 -14.14 -1.37 -3.95
C ASP A 118 -13.98 -1.62 -5.46
N GLY A 119 -13.07 -0.91 -6.11
CA GLY A 119 -12.77 -0.99 -7.52
C GLY A 119 -11.36 -1.52 -7.78
N ALA A 120 -10.37 -0.63 -7.81
CA ALA A 120 -9.02 -0.92 -8.30
C ALA A 120 -8.36 -2.12 -7.59
N TYR A 121 -8.44 -2.21 -6.27
CA TYR A 121 -7.79 -3.30 -5.53
C TYR A 121 -8.57 -4.61 -5.60
N ARG A 122 -9.91 -4.56 -5.61
CA ARG A 122 -10.71 -5.76 -5.86
C ARG A 122 -10.36 -6.37 -7.22
N ASP A 123 -10.32 -5.55 -8.26
CA ASP A 123 -10.05 -5.98 -9.63
C ASP A 123 -8.58 -6.46 -9.79
N ALA A 124 -7.64 -5.83 -9.08
CA ALA A 124 -6.25 -6.27 -9.02
C ALA A 124 -6.09 -7.63 -8.32
N ILE A 125 -6.79 -7.89 -7.22
CA ILE A 125 -6.81 -9.18 -6.52
C ILE A 125 -7.35 -10.27 -7.44
N GLU A 126 -8.47 -10.02 -8.13
CA GLU A 126 -9.05 -10.95 -9.09
C GLU A 126 -8.07 -11.25 -10.23
N THR A 127 -7.45 -10.20 -10.82
CA THR A 127 -6.44 -10.34 -11.87
C THR A 127 -5.27 -11.19 -11.41
N CYS A 128 -4.72 -10.91 -10.23
CA CYS A 128 -3.61 -11.68 -9.69
C CYS A 128 -3.96 -13.17 -9.48
N ASN A 129 -5.15 -13.45 -8.95
CA ASN A 129 -5.61 -14.83 -8.73
C ASN A 129 -5.82 -15.58 -10.05
N LEU A 130 -6.42 -14.94 -11.07
CA LEU A 130 -6.62 -15.54 -12.40
C LEU A 130 -5.29 -15.89 -13.08
N HIS A 131 -4.23 -15.15 -12.79
CA HIS A 131 -2.91 -15.37 -13.37
C HIS A 131 -1.92 -16.10 -12.45
N GLY A 132 -2.40 -16.72 -11.37
CA GLY A 132 -1.59 -17.55 -10.47
C GLY A 132 -0.61 -16.78 -9.57
N ALA A 133 -0.81 -15.46 -9.39
CA ALA A 133 0.01 -14.57 -8.58
C ALA A 133 -0.58 -14.34 -7.18
N ALA A 134 -0.90 -15.43 -6.46
CA ALA A 134 -1.61 -15.39 -5.18
C ALA A 134 -0.87 -14.58 -4.09
N ASP A 135 0.46 -14.62 -4.08
CA ASP A 135 1.26 -13.84 -3.13
C ASP A 135 1.12 -12.34 -3.36
N ILE A 136 1.01 -11.92 -4.63
CA ILE A 136 0.76 -10.52 -5.00
C ILE A 136 -0.68 -10.14 -4.66
N ALA A 137 -1.65 -11.00 -4.94
CA ALA A 137 -3.05 -10.82 -4.54
C ALA A 137 -3.18 -10.54 -3.03
N LYS A 138 -2.44 -11.27 -2.21
CA LYS A 138 -2.41 -11.07 -0.75
C LYS A 138 -1.86 -9.68 -0.36
N VAL A 139 -0.90 -9.14 -1.10
CA VAL A 139 -0.39 -7.79 -0.84
C VAL A 139 -1.47 -6.74 -1.14
N PHE A 140 -2.19 -6.87 -2.26
CA PHE A 140 -3.33 -6.02 -2.58
C PHE A 140 -4.44 -6.13 -1.54
N ASP A 141 -4.76 -7.32 -1.06
CA ASP A 141 -5.80 -7.53 -0.05
C ASP A 141 -5.46 -6.85 1.27
N GLN A 142 -4.21 -6.96 1.74
CA GLN A 142 -3.73 -6.25 2.92
C GLN A 142 -3.72 -4.73 2.76
N THR A 143 -3.43 -4.22 1.57
CA THR A 143 -3.50 -2.79 1.27
C THR A 143 -4.96 -2.34 1.28
N ARG A 144 -5.85 -3.09 0.63
CA ARG A 144 -7.29 -2.83 0.63
C ARG A 144 -7.89 -2.75 2.03
N ASP A 145 -7.42 -3.58 2.97
CA ASP A 145 -7.84 -3.53 4.37
C ASP A 145 -7.42 -2.21 5.04
N SER A 146 -6.27 -1.61 4.64
CA SER A 146 -5.85 -0.30 5.11
C SER A 146 -6.77 0.81 4.61
N GLU A 147 -7.22 0.75 3.34
CA GLU A 147 -8.09 1.78 2.73
C GLU A 147 -9.48 1.83 3.38
N VAL A 148 -9.93 0.72 3.99
CA VAL A 148 -11.16 0.75 4.82
C VAL A 148 -11.02 1.77 5.94
N GLU A 149 -9.89 1.74 6.66
CA GLU A 149 -9.67 2.62 7.80
C GLU A 149 -9.33 4.04 7.36
N HIS A 150 -8.56 4.22 6.28
CA HIS A 150 -8.29 5.53 5.68
C HIS A 150 -9.61 6.25 5.33
N ALA A 151 -10.50 5.58 4.62
CA ALA A 151 -11.82 6.11 4.28
C ALA A 151 -12.65 6.47 5.52
N ASN A 152 -12.62 5.64 6.56
CA ASN A 152 -13.38 5.85 7.80
C ASN A 152 -12.86 7.05 8.58
N LEU A 153 -11.54 7.19 8.73
CA LEU A 153 -10.90 8.30 9.41
C LEU A 153 -11.23 9.62 8.70
N CYS A 154 -11.07 9.70 7.37
CA CYS A 154 -11.43 10.89 6.60
C CYS A 154 -12.92 11.21 6.67
N ALA A 155 -13.80 10.21 6.56
CA ALA A 155 -15.24 10.43 6.66
C ALA A 155 -15.67 10.90 8.06
N THR A 156 -15.03 10.40 9.10
CA THR A 156 -15.28 10.82 10.49
C THR A 156 -14.81 12.25 10.71
N ALA A 157 -13.59 12.59 10.27
CA ALA A 157 -13.05 13.94 10.33
C ALA A 157 -13.91 14.95 9.55
N ALA A 158 -14.45 14.56 8.39
CA ALA A 158 -15.36 15.42 7.60
C ALA A 158 -16.70 15.66 8.27
N ARG A 159 -17.21 14.72 9.08
CA ARG A 159 -18.47 14.89 9.84
C ARG A 159 -18.31 15.75 11.07
N ASP A 160 -17.16 15.70 11.72
CA ASP A 160 -16.84 16.46 12.94
C ASP A 160 -15.59 17.31 12.71
N LEU A 161 -15.70 18.24 11.74
CA LEU A 161 -14.60 19.09 11.32
C LEU A 161 -14.11 20.01 12.46
N GLU A 162 -15.00 20.47 13.32
CA GLU A 162 -14.63 21.34 14.43
C GLU A 162 -13.65 20.66 15.40
N SER A 163 -13.84 19.37 15.68
CA SER A 163 -12.91 18.59 16.52
C SER A 163 -11.53 18.46 15.90
N MET A 164 -11.40 18.67 14.59
CA MET A 164 -10.15 18.60 13.86
C MET A 164 -9.31 19.88 13.95
N LYS A 165 -9.79 20.91 14.59
CA LYS A 165 -8.98 22.09 14.95
C LYS A 165 -7.95 21.77 16.02
N GLU A 166 -8.28 20.86 16.94
CA GLU A 166 -7.36 20.42 17.97
C GLU A 166 -6.32 19.45 17.40
N PRO A 167 -5.07 19.45 17.92
CA PRO A 167 -4.07 18.47 17.55
C PRO A 167 -4.55 17.06 17.86
N LYS A 168 -4.29 16.13 16.93
CA LYS A 168 -4.57 14.70 17.10
C LYS A 168 -3.33 13.89 16.75
N GLU A 169 -3.19 12.73 17.36
CA GLU A 169 -2.13 11.78 17.04
C GLU A 169 -2.69 10.67 16.16
N PHE A 170 -1.93 10.28 15.14
CA PHE A 170 -2.22 9.13 14.30
C PHE A 170 -1.02 8.20 14.25
N TYR A 171 -1.27 6.91 14.09
CA TYR A 171 -0.27 5.86 14.10
C TYR A 171 -0.35 5.07 12.80
N VAL A 172 0.81 4.83 12.18
CA VAL A 172 0.90 4.12 10.88
C VAL A 172 1.71 2.85 11.04
N CYS A 173 1.20 1.75 10.52
CA CYS A 173 1.93 0.50 10.40
C CYS A 173 2.96 0.58 9.27
N GLY A 174 4.26 0.58 9.60
CA GLY A 174 5.33 0.63 8.61
C GLY A 174 5.45 -0.62 7.72
N LYS A 175 4.57 -1.62 7.87
CA LYS A 175 4.54 -2.81 7.03
C LYS A 175 3.41 -2.79 6.00
N CYS A 176 2.23 -2.30 6.35
CA CYS A 176 1.06 -2.36 5.47
C CYS A 176 0.32 -1.03 5.30
N GLY A 177 0.76 0.06 5.95
CA GLY A 177 0.11 1.35 5.84
C GLY A 177 -1.13 1.54 6.72
N TYR A 178 -1.64 0.50 7.40
CA TYR A 178 -2.79 0.65 8.29
C TYR A 178 -2.63 1.84 9.22
N THR A 179 -3.59 2.75 9.21
CA THR A 179 -3.58 4.01 9.98
C THR A 179 -4.68 3.98 11.03
N THR A 180 -4.42 4.51 12.23
CA THR A 180 -5.37 4.55 13.33
C THR A 180 -5.11 5.76 14.24
N ASP A 181 -6.12 6.25 14.93
CA ASP A 181 -6.04 7.27 15.98
C ASP A 181 -5.88 6.67 17.39
N VAL A 182 -5.76 5.34 17.47
CA VAL A 182 -5.58 4.62 18.73
C VAL A 182 -4.21 3.94 18.75
N ARG A 183 -3.47 4.09 19.85
CA ARG A 183 -2.21 3.37 20.06
C ARG A 183 -2.47 1.88 20.26
N LEU A 184 -2.05 1.06 19.30
CA LEU A 184 -2.23 -0.39 19.31
C LEU A 184 -0.90 -1.10 19.61
N PRO A 185 -0.91 -2.26 20.30
CA PRO A 185 0.30 -3.03 20.57
C PRO A 185 0.84 -3.78 19.33
N PHE A 186 0.01 -4.01 18.33
CA PHE A 186 0.34 -4.64 17.05
C PHE A 186 -0.62 -4.16 15.97
N CYS A 187 -0.29 -4.41 14.70
CA CYS A 187 -1.16 -4.04 13.59
C CYS A 187 -2.29 -5.07 13.39
N PRO A 188 -3.57 -4.67 13.45
CA PRO A 188 -4.69 -5.61 13.28
C PRO A 188 -4.84 -6.09 11.84
N ALA A 189 -4.48 -5.28 10.83
CA ALA A 189 -4.63 -5.62 9.42
C ALA A 189 -3.62 -6.70 8.97
N CYS A 190 -2.31 -6.50 9.21
CA CYS A 190 -1.29 -7.43 8.75
C CYS A 190 -0.69 -8.32 9.84
N GLN A 191 -1.18 -8.25 11.07
CA GLN A 191 -0.70 -9.01 12.24
C GLN A 191 0.80 -8.80 12.53
N HIS A 192 1.35 -7.67 12.09
CA HIS A 192 2.74 -7.32 12.39
C HIS A 192 2.90 -7.05 13.89
N LYS A 193 3.88 -7.72 14.52
CA LYS A 193 4.09 -7.64 15.98
C LYS A 193 4.64 -6.31 16.46
N LYS A 194 5.20 -5.49 15.55
CA LYS A 194 5.63 -4.12 15.89
C LYS A 194 4.41 -3.21 15.88
N ALA A 195 4.22 -2.44 16.92
CA ALA A 195 3.17 -1.43 17.02
C ALA A 195 3.24 -0.43 15.86
N PRO A 196 2.09 0.07 15.35
CA PRO A 196 2.07 1.24 14.50
C PRO A 196 2.80 2.42 15.16
N ALA A 197 3.55 3.19 14.37
CA ALA A 197 4.34 4.32 14.87
C ALA A 197 3.56 5.63 14.75
N ALA A 198 3.73 6.51 15.74
CA ALA A 198 3.19 7.88 15.64
C ALA A 198 3.81 8.61 14.44
N VAL A 199 3.02 9.43 13.78
CA VAL A 199 3.45 10.32 12.69
C VAL A 199 3.44 11.76 13.22
N GLU A 200 4.57 12.44 13.04
CA GLU A 200 4.76 13.85 13.42
C GLU A 200 4.22 14.83 12.37
#